data_d08dd7a0c1a12fa17f49bcfb601e0116
#
_entry.id   d08dd7a0c1a12fa17f49bcfb601e0116
#
_cell.length_a   1.000
_cell.length_b   1.000
_cell.length_c   1.000
_cell.angle_alpha   90.00
_cell.angle_beta   90.00
_cell.angle_gamma   90.00
#
_symmetry.space_group_name_H-M   'P 1'
#
loop_
_entity.id
_entity.type
_entity.pdbx_description
1 polymer ?
#
loop_
_entity_poly.entity_id
_entity_poly.type
_entity_poly.pdbx_seq_one_letter_code
_entity_poly.pdbx_strand_id
1 'polypeptide(L)'
;FYSPDADLVKRTYAKLRDVANVKVYKAPAFPQSFHFAPSDPRTPDLVLVAESSGYIGLRRAKDQSRVVKGSHGYRPKNNKSMHGVLIATGPSLKSDMTVPAIENVHIYPLIMHILGVSVTTKIDGELSVLAPYLNSLE
;
A
#
# COMPACT_ATOMS: atom_id res chain seq x y z
N PHE A 1 -13.24 4.32 -5.75
CA PHE A 1 -14.52 4.94 -6.11
C PHE A 1 -14.57 6.35 -5.57
N TYR A 2 -14.93 7.28 -6.41
CA TYR A 2 -15.06 8.71 -6.11
C TYR A 2 -16.45 9.16 -6.56
N SER A 3 -17.12 10.00 -5.78
CA SER A 3 -18.37 10.63 -6.18
C SER A 3 -18.63 11.90 -5.36
N PRO A 4 -19.05 13.00 -5.99
CA PRO A 4 -19.51 14.17 -5.27
C PRO A 4 -20.89 13.96 -4.61
N ASP A 5 -21.60 12.89 -4.98
CA ASP A 5 -22.91 12.53 -4.44
C ASP A 5 -22.73 11.62 -3.21
N ALA A 6 -22.90 12.20 -2.01
CA ALA A 6 -22.79 11.49 -0.74
C ALA A 6 -23.83 10.36 -0.58
N ASP A 7 -25.04 10.52 -1.14
CA ASP A 7 -26.06 9.48 -1.09
C ASP A 7 -25.71 8.30 -2.00
N LEU A 8 -25.10 8.57 -3.15
CA LEU A 8 -24.56 7.52 -4.02
C LEU A 8 -23.45 6.75 -3.31
N VAL A 9 -22.50 7.43 -2.64
CA VAL A 9 -21.46 6.80 -1.82
C VAL A 9 -22.06 5.89 -0.77
N LYS A 10 -23.06 6.38 -0.03
CA LYS A 10 -23.74 5.63 1.02
C LYS A 10 -24.44 4.37 0.48
N ARG A 11 -25.20 4.52 -0.61
CA ARG A 11 -25.90 3.39 -1.24
C ARG A 11 -24.92 2.37 -1.82
N THR A 12 -23.84 2.82 -2.43
CA THR A 12 -22.79 1.96 -2.99
C THR A 12 -22.10 1.18 -1.88
N TYR A 13 -21.72 1.83 -0.80
CA TYR A 13 -21.15 1.17 0.37
C TYR A 13 -22.09 0.10 0.94
N ALA A 14 -23.38 0.44 1.13
CA ALA A 14 -24.35 -0.51 1.66
C ALA A 14 -24.55 -1.76 0.79
N LYS A 15 -24.43 -1.61 -0.54
CA LYS A 15 -24.53 -2.74 -1.47
C LYS A 15 -23.28 -3.60 -1.53
N LEU A 16 -22.12 -3.02 -1.30
CA LEU A 16 -20.84 -3.71 -1.52
C LEU A 16 -20.21 -4.28 -0.24
N ARG A 17 -20.55 -3.73 0.94
CA ARG A 17 -19.90 -4.13 2.20
C ARG A 17 -20.07 -5.60 2.57
N ASP A 18 -21.15 -6.22 2.09
CA ASP A 18 -21.50 -7.62 2.40
C ASP A 18 -21.18 -8.57 1.21
N VAL A 19 -20.47 -8.08 0.19
CA VAL A 19 -20.03 -8.92 -0.94
C VAL A 19 -18.91 -9.85 -0.48
N ALA A 20 -19.07 -11.14 -0.72
CA ALA A 20 -18.08 -12.14 -0.33
C ALA A 20 -16.72 -11.88 -0.99
N ASN A 21 -15.64 -12.11 -0.24
CA ASN A 21 -14.24 -11.95 -0.67
C ASN A 21 -13.86 -10.51 -1.10
N VAL A 22 -14.65 -9.52 -0.70
CA VAL A 22 -14.34 -8.09 -0.91
C VAL A 22 -14.45 -7.36 0.41
N LYS A 23 -13.41 -6.63 0.76
CA LYS A 23 -13.42 -5.72 1.90
C LYS A 23 -13.62 -4.30 1.43
N VAL A 24 -14.63 -3.63 1.93
CA VAL A 24 -14.95 -2.25 1.55
C VAL A 24 -14.62 -1.31 2.69
N TYR A 25 -13.81 -0.31 2.39
CA TYR A 25 -13.45 0.76 3.31
C TYR A 25 -14.08 2.07 2.84
N LYS A 26 -14.56 2.87 3.77
CA LYS A 26 -15.20 4.16 3.50
C LYS A 26 -14.45 5.27 4.20
N ALA A 27 -14.26 6.39 3.52
CA ALA A 27 -13.71 7.62 4.11
C ALA A 27 -14.59 8.12 5.27
N PRO A 28 -13.99 8.68 6.35
CA PRO A 28 -12.54 8.81 6.60
C PRO A 28 -11.90 7.59 7.28
N ALA A 29 -12.65 6.52 7.53
CA ALA A 29 -12.22 5.36 8.34
C ALA A 29 -11.35 4.37 7.55
N PHE A 30 -10.33 4.86 6.86
CA PHE A 30 -9.33 4.01 6.21
C PHE A 30 -8.29 3.49 7.21
N PRO A 31 -7.76 2.28 7.00
CA PRO A 31 -6.58 1.82 7.73
C PRO A 31 -5.40 2.78 7.53
N GLN A 32 -4.64 3.04 8.59
CA GLN A 32 -3.46 3.90 8.52
C GLN A 32 -2.46 3.43 7.46
N SER A 33 -2.31 2.11 7.29
CA SER A 33 -1.45 1.50 6.26
C SER A 33 -1.88 1.75 4.81
N PHE A 34 -2.93 2.53 4.57
CA PHE A 34 -3.27 3.00 3.22
C PHE A 34 -2.61 4.35 2.91
N HIS A 35 -2.06 5.01 3.91
CA HIS A 35 -1.41 6.33 3.79
C HIS A 35 -2.29 7.39 3.10
N PHE A 36 -3.62 7.28 3.24
CA PHE A 36 -4.52 8.30 2.75
C PHE A 36 -4.65 9.45 3.75
N ALA A 37 -4.32 10.65 3.30
CA ALA A 37 -4.59 11.86 4.07
C ALA A 37 -6.06 12.27 3.88
N PRO A 38 -6.86 12.41 4.95
CA PRO A 38 -8.29 12.76 4.83
C PRO A 38 -8.55 14.10 4.10
N SER A 39 -7.59 15.02 4.17
CA SER A 39 -7.65 16.33 3.50
C SER A 39 -7.14 16.32 2.05
N ASP A 40 -6.57 15.22 1.56
CA ASP A 40 -6.08 15.13 0.18
C ASP A 40 -7.26 14.89 -0.77
N PRO A 41 -7.47 15.74 -1.78
CA PRO A 41 -8.57 15.58 -2.74
C PRO A 41 -8.46 14.30 -3.58
N ARG A 42 -7.30 13.64 -3.58
CA ARG A 42 -7.09 12.34 -4.23
C ARG A 42 -7.53 11.16 -3.36
N THR A 43 -7.87 11.42 -2.09
CA THR A 43 -8.39 10.37 -1.21
C THR A 43 -9.76 9.90 -1.70
N PRO A 44 -9.96 8.61 -1.99
CA PRO A 44 -11.23 8.11 -2.49
C PRO A 44 -12.32 8.08 -1.40
N ASP A 45 -13.57 8.09 -1.81
CA ASP A 45 -14.71 7.89 -0.90
C ASP A 45 -14.82 6.43 -0.43
N LEU A 46 -14.57 5.50 -1.36
CA LEU A 46 -14.56 4.07 -1.06
C LEU A 46 -13.35 3.38 -1.68
N VAL A 47 -12.74 2.47 -0.93
CA VAL A 47 -11.73 1.54 -1.40
C VAL A 47 -12.25 0.12 -1.27
N LEU A 48 -12.21 -0.62 -2.37
CA LEU A 48 -12.57 -2.04 -2.42
C LEU A 48 -11.29 -2.85 -2.54
N VAL A 49 -11.10 -3.79 -1.64
CA VAL A 49 -9.94 -4.69 -1.66
C VAL A 49 -10.45 -6.11 -1.80
N ALA A 50 -10.06 -6.80 -2.88
CA ALA A 50 -10.29 -8.22 -3.00
C ALA A 50 -9.47 -8.97 -1.96
N GLU A 51 -10.04 -9.96 -1.31
CA GLU A 51 -9.28 -10.89 -0.48
C GLU A 51 -8.55 -11.91 -1.36
N SER A 52 -7.59 -12.64 -0.78
CA SER A 52 -6.74 -13.57 -1.53
C SER A 52 -7.62 -14.55 -2.34
N SER A 53 -7.29 -14.76 -3.61
CA SER A 53 -8.05 -15.46 -4.65
C SER A 53 -9.21 -14.68 -5.29
N GLY A 54 -9.63 -13.54 -4.76
CA GLY A 54 -10.62 -12.67 -5.37
C GLY A 54 -10.01 -11.74 -6.44
N TYR A 55 -10.81 -11.31 -7.39
CA TYR A 55 -10.44 -10.33 -8.39
C TYR A 55 -11.58 -9.33 -8.61
N ILE A 56 -11.25 -8.04 -8.55
CA ILE A 56 -12.19 -6.96 -8.84
C ILE A 56 -11.85 -6.40 -10.22
N GLY A 57 -12.77 -6.53 -11.16
CA GLY A 57 -12.57 -6.04 -12.52
C GLY A 57 -13.88 -5.74 -13.22
N LEU A 58 -13.79 -4.93 -14.26
CA LEU A 58 -14.92 -4.68 -15.17
C LEU A 58 -15.12 -5.91 -16.09
N ARG A 59 -16.17 -6.66 -15.81
CA ARG A 59 -16.52 -7.81 -16.64
C ARG A 59 -17.40 -7.34 -17.80
N ARG A 60 -16.87 -7.41 -19.02
CA ARG A 60 -17.72 -7.28 -20.22
C ARG A 60 -18.45 -8.62 -20.43
N ALA A 61 -19.73 -8.56 -20.72
CA ALA A 61 -20.61 -9.74 -20.86
C ALA A 61 -20.10 -10.82 -21.84
N LYS A 62 -19.20 -10.45 -22.76
CA LYS A 62 -18.61 -11.36 -23.77
C LYS A 62 -17.38 -12.14 -23.27
N ASP A 63 -16.81 -11.83 -22.08
CA ASP A 63 -15.51 -12.35 -21.61
C ASP A 63 -15.66 -13.28 -20.42
N GLN A 64 -16.70 -14.10 -20.36
CA GLN A 64 -16.99 -14.97 -19.22
C GLN A 64 -15.99 -16.14 -19.04
N SER A 65 -15.16 -16.43 -20.03
CA SER A 65 -14.25 -17.60 -20.03
C SER A 65 -12.82 -17.27 -19.55
N ARG A 66 -12.45 -16.00 -19.40
CA ARG A 66 -11.08 -15.64 -19.02
C ARG A 66 -10.86 -15.78 -17.51
N VAL A 67 -10.20 -16.83 -17.10
CA VAL A 67 -9.70 -17.00 -15.74
C VAL A 67 -8.45 -16.15 -15.56
N VAL A 68 -8.46 -15.21 -14.61
CA VAL A 68 -7.26 -14.45 -14.22
C VAL A 68 -6.37 -15.40 -13.41
N LYS A 69 -5.24 -15.81 -14.00
CA LYS A 69 -4.30 -16.77 -13.38
C LYS A 69 -3.33 -16.13 -12.39
N GLY A 70 -3.17 -14.80 -12.43
CA GLY A 70 -2.32 -14.05 -11.52
C GLY A 70 -2.79 -12.61 -11.43
N SER A 71 -2.64 -12.01 -10.27
CA SER A 71 -3.03 -10.63 -10.00
C SER A 71 -2.15 -10.04 -8.89
N HIS A 72 -2.22 -8.74 -8.73
CA HIS A 72 -1.53 -7.97 -7.68
C HIS A 72 -2.53 -7.02 -7.00
N GLY A 73 -2.07 -6.24 -6.02
CA GLY A 73 -2.91 -5.26 -5.32
C GLY A 73 -3.62 -5.82 -4.08
N TYR A 74 -3.33 -7.05 -3.68
CA TYR A 74 -3.78 -7.58 -2.38
C TYR A 74 -2.98 -6.95 -1.24
N ARG A 75 -3.57 -6.93 -0.04
CA ARG A 75 -2.89 -6.40 1.14
C ARG A 75 -1.72 -7.29 1.54
N PRO A 76 -0.47 -6.77 1.59
CA PRO A 76 0.72 -7.55 1.94
C PRO A 76 0.64 -8.15 3.35
N LYS A 77 0.02 -7.44 4.30
CA LYS A 77 -0.16 -7.91 5.69
C LYS A 77 -0.83 -9.29 5.75
N ASN A 78 -1.76 -9.56 4.85
CA ASN A 78 -2.54 -10.80 4.84
C ASN A 78 -2.10 -11.77 3.73
N ASN A 79 -1.18 -11.36 2.88
CA ASN A 79 -0.75 -12.16 1.73
C ASN A 79 0.75 -11.97 1.46
N LYS A 80 1.55 -12.88 1.98
CA LYS A 80 3.01 -12.86 1.82
C LYS A 80 3.46 -12.98 0.35
N SER A 81 2.62 -13.50 -0.55
CA SER A 81 2.91 -13.54 -1.99
C SER A 81 2.99 -12.14 -2.63
N MET A 82 2.55 -11.11 -1.91
CA MET A 82 2.67 -9.71 -2.34
C MET A 82 3.97 -9.05 -1.87
N HIS A 83 4.78 -9.74 -1.07
CA HIS A 83 6.07 -9.21 -0.65
C HIS A 83 7.06 -9.20 -1.81
N GLY A 84 7.79 -8.11 -1.93
CA GLY A 84 8.97 -8.00 -2.77
C GLY A 84 10.24 -8.45 -2.03
N VAL A 85 11.36 -8.36 -2.71
CA VAL A 85 12.68 -8.61 -2.15
C VAL A 85 13.41 -7.27 -2.05
N LEU A 86 14.05 -7.02 -0.91
CA LEU A 86 14.98 -5.91 -0.71
C LEU A 86 16.39 -6.51 -0.53
N ILE A 87 17.29 -6.16 -1.42
CA ILE A 87 18.71 -6.46 -1.31
C ILE A 87 19.44 -5.13 -1.42
N ALA A 88 20.29 -4.83 -0.44
CA ALA A 88 21.05 -3.59 -0.41
C ALA A 88 22.47 -3.88 0.06
N THR A 89 23.45 -3.23 -0.59
CA THR A 89 24.86 -3.32 -0.24
C THR A 89 25.53 -1.97 -0.50
N GLY A 90 26.58 -1.66 0.24
CA GLY A 90 27.34 -0.42 0.07
C GLY A 90 28.06 -0.01 1.36
N PRO A 91 28.95 0.99 1.28
CA PRO A 91 29.78 1.42 2.41
C PRO A 91 28.95 1.98 3.58
N SER A 92 27.78 2.55 3.31
CA SER A 92 26.89 3.10 4.34
C SER A 92 26.02 2.05 5.04
N LEU A 93 26.08 0.78 4.63
CA LEU A 93 25.24 -0.28 5.15
C LEU A 93 26.04 -1.33 5.89
N LYS A 94 25.50 -1.83 7.00
CA LYS A 94 26.08 -2.96 7.73
C LYS A 94 26.00 -4.23 6.87
N SER A 95 27.09 -5.02 6.92
CA SER A 95 27.14 -6.33 6.23
C SER A 95 26.40 -7.41 7.03
N ASP A 96 26.00 -8.46 6.35
CA ASP A 96 25.46 -9.70 6.92
C ASP A 96 24.22 -9.49 7.81
N MET A 97 23.41 -8.49 7.48
CA MET A 97 22.19 -8.18 8.21
C MET A 97 20.96 -8.71 7.48
N THR A 98 19.99 -9.20 8.26
CA THR A 98 18.66 -9.52 7.76
C THR A 98 17.67 -8.51 8.31
N VAL A 99 16.94 -7.87 7.41
CA VAL A 99 15.90 -6.88 7.75
C VAL A 99 14.55 -7.59 7.77
N PRO A 100 13.71 -7.41 8.80
CA PRO A 100 12.35 -7.89 8.77
C PRO A 100 11.55 -7.23 7.63
N ALA A 101 10.38 -7.78 7.31
CA ALA A 101 9.52 -7.17 6.32
C ALA A 101 9.13 -5.75 6.72
N ILE A 102 9.38 -4.80 5.85
CA ILE A 102 9.12 -3.37 6.02
C ILE A 102 8.17 -2.85 4.93
N GLU A 103 7.59 -1.69 5.14
CA GLU A 103 6.89 -0.99 4.09
C GLU A 103 7.88 -0.28 3.16
N ASN A 104 7.62 -0.33 1.86
CA ASN A 104 8.46 0.26 0.81
C ASN A 104 8.71 1.77 1.03
N VAL A 105 7.78 2.48 1.65
CA VAL A 105 7.89 3.91 1.93
C VAL A 105 9.14 4.29 2.74
N HIS A 106 9.71 3.36 3.52
CA HIS A 106 10.90 3.60 4.34
C HIS A 106 12.21 3.62 3.53
N ILE A 107 12.19 3.16 2.28
CA ILE A 107 13.38 3.15 1.41
C ILE A 107 13.77 4.57 0.98
N TYR A 108 12.81 5.42 0.70
CA TYR A 108 13.08 6.80 0.27
C TYR A 108 13.89 7.60 1.30
N PRO A 109 13.48 7.73 2.58
CA PRO A 109 14.27 8.45 3.57
C PRO A 109 15.64 7.81 3.84
N LEU A 110 15.81 6.48 3.69
CA LEU A 110 17.10 5.83 3.76
C LEU A 110 18.04 6.33 2.65
N ILE A 111 17.57 6.35 1.40
CA ILE A 111 18.35 6.82 0.26
C ILE A 111 18.75 8.29 0.45
N MET A 112 17.81 9.13 0.84
CA MET A 112 18.06 10.56 1.08
C MET A 112 19.12 10.77 2.16
N HIS A 113 19.07 9.99 3.25
CA HIS A 113 20.06 10.04 4.31
C HIS A 113 21.47 9.63 3.82
N ILE A 114 21.57 8.53 3.07
CA ILE A 114 22.85 8.06 2.51
C ILE A 114 23.46 9.09 1.57
N LEU A 115 22.64 9.81 0.82
CA LEU A 115 23.06 10.86 -0.12
C LEU A 115 23.30 12.21 0.56
N GLY A 116 23.08 12.35 1.86
CA GLY A 116 23.19 13.62 2.58
C GLY A 116 22.16 14.66 2.14
N VAL A 117 21.03 14.24 1.57
CA VAL A 117 19.96 15.15 1.09
C VAL A 117 18.86 15.24 2.13
N SER A 118 18.51 16.46 2.51
CA SER A 118 17.44 16.72 3.48
C SER A 118 16.06 16.47 2.86
N VAL A 119 15.21 15.74 3.60
CA VAL A 119 13.78 15.60 3.27
C VAL A 119 13.05 16.81 3.83
N THR A 120 12.56 17.70 2.98
CA THR A 120 11.94 18.99 3.36
C THR A 120 10.41 18.93 3.42
N THR A 121 9.81 17.86 2.90
CA THR A 121 8.36 17.68 2.89
C THR A 121 7.94 16.52 3.79
N LYS A 122 6.71 16.59 4.29
CA LYS A 122 6.14 15.47 5.04
C LYS A 122 5.98 14.26 4.11
N ILE A 123 6.52 13.12 4.56
CA ILE A 123 6.43 11.82 3.88
C ILE A 123 5.89 10.75 4.84
N ASP A 124 5.46 9.63 4.31
CA ASP A 124 4.98 8.50 5.11
C ASP A 124 6.12 7.59 5.61
N GLY A 125 7.27 7.64 4.95
CA GLY A 125 8.43 6.85 5.30
C GLY A 125 9.20 7.42 6.50
N GLU A 126 9.75 6.54 7.32
CA GLU A 126 10.53 6.88 8.50
C GLU A 126 11.94 6.26 8.41
N LEU A 127 12.98 7.10 8.53
CA LEU A 127 14.37 6.63 8.54
C LEU A 127 14.64 5.70 9.74
N SER A 128 14.00 5.95 10.87
CA SER A 128 14.16 5.18 12.12
C SER A 128 13.98 3.66 11.95
N VAL A 129 13.17 3.25 10.97
CA VAL A 129 12.93 1.83 10.66
C VAL A 129 14.18 1.14 10.10
N LEU A 130 14.98 1.86 9.30
CA LEU A 130 16.17 1.33 8.63
C LEU A 130 17.50 1.86 9.21
N ALA A 131 17.47 2.88 10.07
CA ALA A 131 18.66 3.42 10.72
C ALA A 131 19.51 2.37 11.46
N PRO A 132 18.93 1.34 12.13
CA PRO A 132 19.74 0.30 12.78
C PRO A 132 20.67 -0.48 11.84
N TYR A 133 20.42 -0.45 10.54
CA TYR A 133 21.19 -1.16 9.52
C TYR A 133 22.22 -0.28 8.81
N LEU A 134 22.36 0.99 9.22
CA LEU A 134 23.37 1.91 8.74
C LEU A 134 24.66 1.77 9.54
N ASN A 135 25.80 1.91 8.87
CA ASN A 135 27.08 2.16 9.52
C ASN A 135 27.05 3.55 10.19
N SER A 136 27.84 3.73 11.23
CA SER A 136 28.12 5.08 11.75
C SER A 136 28.74 5.91 10.64
N LEU A 137 28.23 7.10 10.39
CA LEU A 137 28.91 8.06 9.52
C LEU A 137 30.19 8.47 10.23
N GLU A 138 31.34 8.18 9.61
CA GLU A 138 32.63 8.71 10.03
C GLU A 138 32.72 10.21 9.78
#